data_b6a3786eb6d9a16a9494572a792ddc87
#
_entry.id   b6a3786eb6d9a16a9494572a792ddc87
#
_cell.length_a   1.000
_cell.length_b   1.000
_cell.length_c   1.000
_cell.angle_alpha   90.00
_cell.angle_beta   90.00
_cell.angle_gamma   90.00
#
_symmetry.space_group_name_H-M   'P 1'
#
loop_
_entity.id
_entity.type
_entity.pdbx_description
1 polymer ?
#
loop_
_entity_poly.entity_id
_entity_poly.type
_entity_poly.pdbx_seq_one_letter_code
_entity_poly.pdbx_strand_id
1 'polypeptide(L)'
;MTSDVKISVQNLCKHFSTFTAVDNISFDVNKGEVLGFLGPNGAGKSTTMKIITGYMSSSGGRVLIDGIDAQKHPLLVKKIIGYLPEGAPAYGDMTTISFLGFIADIRGYKGTQKKQKIIDAIDKVNLGSVIHKPIETLSKGFKRRVGLAQAILHDPLILIMDEPTDGLDPNQKYEVRQLINEMAKDKAILISTHILEEVDAICDRAAIITQGKIIFDGKPEELQAMSPTHNAVRIKFTTHVPHSSKERLFVMDTVSDVVESETGSLLITPKNGTSIIRQITRLAHDEAWDIEEIFVTAGHLDEVFRTITTQTHNAYRQNV
;
A
#
# COMPACT_ATOMS: atom_id res chain seq x y z
N MET A 1 6.76 25.10 -15.58
CA MET A 1 6.97 23.74 -15.03
C MET A 1 5.68 23.00 -15.26
N THR A 2 5.63 22.02 -16.17
CA THR A 2 4.46 21.16 -16.32
C THR A 2 4.29 20.39 -15.04
N SER A 3 3.13 20.52 -14.38
CA SER A 3 2.78 19.75 -13.19
C SER A 3 2.90 18.26 -13.53
N ASP A 4 3.75 17.53 -12.80
CA ASP A 4 3.93 16.08 -12.97
C ASP A 4 2.76 15.27 -12.37
N VAL A 5 1.76 15.97 -11.79
CA VAL A 5 0.56 15.39 -11.18
C VAL A 5 -0.29 14.70 -12.23
N LYS A 6 -0.50 13.41 -12.06
CA LYS A 6 -1.30 12.56 -12.96
C LYS A 6 -2.68 12.23 -12.40
N ILE A 7 -2.81 12.12 -11.09
CA ILE A 7 -4.08 11.98 -10.40
C ILE A 7 -4.19 13.16 -9.43
N SER A 8 -5.27 13.94 -9.49
CA SER A 8 -5.56 14.98 -8.51
C SER A 8 -6.99 14.81 -7.99
N VAL A 9 -7.11 14.57 -6.71
CA VAL A 9 -8.38 14.44 -5.99
C VAL A 9 -8.54 15.66 -5.10
N GLN A 10 -9.65 16.40 -5.27
CA GLN A 10 -9.88 17.67 -4.62
C GLN A 10 -11.24 17.67 -3.90
N ASN A 11 -11.20 17.74 -2.56
CA ASN A 11 -12.37 17.82 -1.67
C ASN A 11 -13.43 16.77 -2.00
N LEU A 12 -13.00 15.54 -2.33
CA LEU A 12 -13.87 14.47 -2.78
C LEU A 12 -14.81 14.02 -1.68
N CYS A 13 -16.10 13.97 -2.00
CA CYS A 13 -17.14 13.48 -1.10
C CYS A 13 -17.99 12.40 -1.80
N LYS A 14 -18.42 11.40 -1.02
CA LYS A 14 -19.40 10.41 -1.45
C LYS A 14 -20.35 10.05 -0.33
N HIS A 15 -21.64 10.32 -0.56
CA HIS A 15 -22.72 9.97 0.35
C HIS A 15 -23.61 8.91 -0.29
N PHE A 16 -24.06 7.95 0.51
CA PHE A 16 -25.06 6.94 0.18
C PHE A 16 -26.18 7.06 1.21
N SER A 17 -27.30 7.67 0.84
CA SER A 17 -28.42 7.91 1.75
C SER A 17 -27.96 8.54 3.08
N THR A 18 -27.91 7.74 4.15
CA THR A 18 -27.48 8.17 5.50
C THR A 18 -26.01 7.95 5.82
N PHE A 19 -25.28 7.27 4.92
CA PHE A 19 -23.88 6.90 5.13
C PHE A 19 -22.92 7.72 4.27
N THR A 20 -21.89 8.28 4.88
CA THR A 20 -20.82 8.98 4.19
C THR A 20 -19.63 8.03 4.01
N ALA A 21 -19.40 7.61 2.77
CA ALA A 21 -18.32 6.68 2.44
C ALA A 21 -16.97 7.38 2.22
N VAL A 22 -17.01 8.65 1.74
CA VAL A 22 -15.84 9.50 1.53
C VAL A 22 -16.21 10.91 1.96
N ASP A 23 -15.39 11.51 2.80
CA ASP A 23 -15.66 12.80 3.45
C ASP A 23 -14.48 13.75 3.24
N ASN A 24 -14.62 14.61 2.23
CA ASN A 24 -13.73 15.74 1.95
C ASN A 24 -12.24 15.38 1.86
N ILE A 25 -11.90 14.32 1.09
CA ILE A 25 -10.50 13.92 0.91
C ILE A 25 -9.85 14.65 -0.27
N SER A 26 -8.56 14.97 -0.11
CA SER A 26 -7.73 15.57 -1.16
C SER A 26 -6.35 14.94 -1.15
N PHE A 27 -5.85 14.57 -2.33
CA PHE A 27 -4.49 14.08 -2.53
C PHE A 27 -4.14 14.10 -4.02
N ASP A 28 -2.84 14.10 -4.30
CA ASP A 28 -2.30 14.04 -5.66
C ASP A 28 -1.40 12.79 -5.81
N VAL A 29 -1.25 12.29 -7.04
CA VAL A 29 -0.24 11.27 -7.39
C VAL A 29 0.53 11.77 -8.58
N ASN A 30 1.87 11.78 -8.46
CA ASN A 30 2.76 12.25 -9.51
C ASN A 30 3.18 11.12 -10.45
N LYS A 31 3.67 11.47 -11.64
CA LYS A 31 4.40 10.53 -12.47
C LYS A 31 5.65 10.05 -11.75
N GLY A 32 5.94 8.76 -11.81
CA GLY A 32 7.06 8.17 -11.10
C GLY A 32 6.80 7.87 -9.62
N GLU A 33 5.54 7.97 -9.17
CA GLU A 33 5.14 7.78 -7.77
C GLU A 33 4.21 6.59 -7.62
N VAL A 34 4.42 5.78 -6.58
CA VAL A 34 3.50 4.77 -6.08
C VAL A 34 2.88 5.27 -4.78
N LEU A 35 1.59 5.64 -4.83
CA LEU A 35 0.82 5.99 -3.63
C LEU A 35 0.07 4.76 -3.11
N GLY A 36 0.39 4.36 -1.87
CA GLY A 36 -0.35 3.36 -1.12
C GLY A 36 -1.57 3.98 -0.41
N PHE A 37 -2.78 3.53 -0.73
CA PHE A 37 -4.02 3.96 -0.11
C PHE A 37 -4.46 2.92 0.91
N LEU A 38 -4.09 3.14 2.17
CA LEU A 38 -4.18 2.18 3.26
C LEU A 38 -5.41 2.44 4.14
N GLY A 39 -6.05 1.39 4.63
CA GLY A 39 -7.16 1.53 5.57
C GLY A 39 -7.93 0.24 5.80
N PRO A 40 -8.74 0.14 6.87
CA PRO A 40 -9.57 -1.02 7.14
C PRO A 40 -10.65 -1.21 6.07
N ASN A 41 -11.30 -2.37 6.09
CA ASN A 41 -12.45 -2.62 5.24
C ASN A 41 -13.58 -1.65 5.59
N GLY A 42 -14.24 -1.10 4.56
CA GLY A 42 -15.27 -0.08 4.73
C GLY A 42 -14.75 1.36 4.95
N ALA A 43 -13.44 1.59 4.97
CA ALA A 43 -12.87 2.93 5.16
C ALA A 43 -13.11 3.91 4.02
N GLY A 44 -13.54 3.45 2.84
CA GLY A 44 -13.78 4.28 1.65
C GLY A 44 -12.79 4.05 0.49
N LYS A 45 -11.81 3.13 0.62
CA LYS A 45 -10.78 2.86 -0.40
C LYS A 45 -11.36 2.54 -1.77
N SER A 46 -12.08 1.43 -1.89
CA SER A 46 -12.66 0.97 -3.17
C SER A 46 -13.71 1.95 -3.72
N THR A 47 -14.42 2.68 -2.85
CA THR A 47 -15.32 3.76 -3.28
C THR A 47 -14.54 4.89 -3.95
N THR A 48 -13.47 5.34 -3.33
CA THR A 48 -12.57 6.37 -3.88
C THR A 48 -12.00 5.93 -5.23
N MET A 49 -11.49 4.69 -5.34
CA MET A 49 -10.97 4.16 -6.59
C MET A 49 -12.02 4.08 -7.71
N LYS A 50 -13.23 3.65 -7.39
CA LYS A 50 -14.35 3.62 -8.36
C LYS A 50 -14.73 5.00 -8.87
N ILE A 51 -14.59 6.04 -8.03
CA ILE A 51 -14.84 7.43 -8.47
C ILE A 51 -13.69 7.91 -9.37
N ILE A 52 -12.44 7.69 -8.97
CA ILE A 52 -11.26 8.09 -9.75
C ILE A 52 -11.28 7.45 -11.14
N THR A 53 -11.68 6.18 -11.23
CA THR A 53 -11.74 5.42 -12.48
C THR A 53 -12.99 5.70 -13.32
N GLY A 54 -13.90 6.58 -12.85
CA GLY A 54 -15.12 6.92 -13.56
C GLY A 54 -16.18 5.81 -13.61
N TYR A 55 -16.14 4.86 -12.66
CA TYR A 55 -17.18 3.85 -12.46
C TYR A 55 -18.32 4.33 -11.57
N MET A 56 -18.06 5.35 -10.75
CA MET A 56 -19.01 5.91 -9.80
C MET A 56 -18.90 7.43 -9.79
N SER A 57 -20.03 8.12 -9.72
CA SER A 57 -20.06 9.57 -9.54
C SER A 57 -19.80 9.95 -8.09
N SER A 58 -19.07 11.04 -7.85
CA SER A 58 -18.94 11.64 -6.53
C SER A 58 -20.23 12.39 -6.15
N SER A 59 -20.38 12.68 -4.86
CA SER A 59 -21.44 13.58 -4.35
C SER A 59 -20.96 15.03 -4.28
N GLY A 60 -19.64 15.24 -4.25
CA GLY A 60 -18.99 16.55 -4.22
C GLY A 60 -17.50 16.43 -4.51
N GLY A 61 -16.85 17.57 -4.70
CA GLY A 61 -15.44 17.62 -5.05
C GLY A 61 -15.17 17.34 -6.52
N ARG A 62 -13.89 17.12 -6.84
CA ARG A 62 -13.41 16.97 -8.22
C ARG A 62 -12.28 15.96 -8.31
N VAL A 63 -12.24 15.20 -9.42
CA VAL A 63 -11.13 14.30 -9.75
C VAL A 63 -10.60 14.67 -11.13
N LEU A 64 -9.31 14.94 -11.22
CA LEU A 64 -8.59 15.22 -12.46
C LEU A 64 -7.61 14.08 -12.73
N ILE A 65 -7.65 13.53 -13.93
CA ILE A 65 -6.77 12.46 -14.41
C ILE A 65 -6.00 13.02 -15.61
N ASP A 66 -4.71 13.24 -15.45
CA ASP A 66 -3.86 13.94 -16.42
C ASP A 66 -4.52 15.27 -16.90
N GLY A 67 -5.09 16.02 -15.94
CA GLY A 67 -5.81 17.27 -16.21
C GLY A 67 -7.26 17.11 -16.70
N ILE A 68 -7.71 15.89 -17.02
CA ILE A 68 -9.05 15.59 -17.52
C ILE A 68 -10.01 15.34 -16.36
N ASP A 69 -11.12 16.05 -16.31
CA ASP A 69 -12.17 15.86 -15.32
C ASP A 69 -12.87 14.51 -15.50
N ALA A 70 -12.70 13.62 -14.50
CA ALA A 70 -13.17 12.23 -14.59
C ALA A 70 -14.70 12.10 -14.66
N GLN A 71 -15.45 13.06 -14.11
CA GLN A 71 -16.91 13.04 -14.17
C GLN A 71 -17.45 13.57 -15.48
N LYS A 72 -16.78 14.61 -16.04
CA LYS A 72 -17.22 15.22 -17.30
C LYS A 72 -16.82 14.37 -18.51
N HIS A 73 -15.67 13.68 -18.42
CA HIS A 73 -15.09 12.95 -19.55
C HIS A 73 -14.69 11.51 -19.18
N PRO A 74 -15.61 10.68 -18.63
CA PRO A 74 -15.27 9.35 -18.12
C PRO A 74 -14.71 8.41 -19.18
N LEU A 75 -15.14 8.52 -20.43
CA LEU A 75 -14.62 7.69 -21.52
C LEU A 75 -13.18 8.04 -21.89
N LEU A 76 -12.80 9.33 -21.84
CA LEU A 76 -11.41 9.76 -22.08
C LEU A 76 -10.51 9.24 -20.95
N VAL A 77 -10.94 9.40 -19.69
CA VAL A 77 -10.21 8.90 -18.53
C VAL A 77 -10.00 7.39 -18.63
N LYS A 78 -11.03 6.60 -18.95
CA LYS A 78 -10.92 5.13 -19.12
C LYS A 78 -9.94 4.70 -20.21
N LYS A 79 -9.63 5.56 -21.19
CA LYS A 79 -8.62 5.24 -22.21
C LYS A 79 -7.19 5.34 -21.71
N ILE A 80 -6.92 6.23 -20.78
CA ILE A 80 -5.56 6.54 -20.29
C ILE A 80 -5.21 5.86 -18.97
N ILE A 81 -6.20 5.25 -18.28
CA ILE A 81 -5.99 4.50 -17.06
C ILE A 81 -6.03 2.99 -17.28
N GLY A 82 -5.19 2.26 -16.56
CA GLY A 82 -5.35 0.84 -16.30
C GLY A 82 -6.00 0.64 -14.93
N TYR A 83 -6.98 -0.22 -14.84
CA TYR A 83 -7.67 -0.50 -13.59
C TYR A 83 -7.75 -1.99 -13.31
N LEU A 84 -7.21 -2.40 -12.17
CA LEU A 84 -7.36 -3.72 -11.59
C LEU A 84 -8.32 -3.61 -10.39
N PRO A 85 -9.60 -3.97 -10.52
CA PRO A 85 -10.53 -3.97 -9.41
C PRO A 85 -10.28 -5.13 -8.46
N GLU A 86 -10.80 -5.02 -7.24
CA GLU A 86 -10.85 -6.11 -6.26
C GLU A 86 -11.48 -7.38 -6.89
N GLY A 87 -10.92 -8.55 -6.57
CA GLY A 87 -11.38 -9.84 -7.11
C GLY A 87 -11.01 -10.10 -8.58
N ALA A 88 -10.43 -9.13 -9.30
CA ALA A 88 -10.02 -9.26 -10.71
C ALA A 88 -11.10 -9.93 -11.59
N PRO A 89 -12.31 -9.35 -11.70
CA PRO A 89 -13.41 -9.97 -12.44
C PRO A 89 -13.05 -10.17 -13.91
N ALA A 90 -13.35 -11.36 -14.43
CA ALA A 90 -13.15 -11.74 -15.82
C ALA A 90 -14.26 -12.71 -16.27
N TYR A 91 -14.39 -12.93 -17.57
CA TYR A 91 -15.30 -13.95 -18.11
C TYR A 91 -14.69 -15.33 -17.89
N GLY A 92 -15.24 -16.09 -16.95
CA GLY A 92 -14.70 -17.36 -16.48
C GLY A 92 -14.59 -18.43 -17.54
N ASP A 93 -15.56 -18.48 -18.44
CA ASP A 93 -15.68 -19.41 -19.58
C ASP A 93 -14.67 -19.11 -20.72
N MET A 94 -14.14 -17.91 -20.77
CA MET A 94 -13.11 -17.56 -21.75
C MET A 94 -11.73 -18.10 -21.35
N THR A 95 -10.91 -18.47 -22.36
CA THR A 95 -9.48 -18.68 -22.12
C THR A 95 -8.78 -17.36 -21.89
N THR A 96 -7.63 -17.39 -21.20
CA THR A 96 -6.81 -16.20 -20.95
C THR A 96 -6.52 -15.41 -22.24
N ILE A 97 -6.10 -16.09 -23.29
CA ILE A 97 -5.80 -15.44 -24.57
C ILE A 97 -7.04 -14.86 -25.24
N SER A 98 -8.17 -15.56 -25.18
CA SER A 98 -9.44 -15.06 -25.74
C SER A 98 -9.93 -13.83 -25.01
N PHE A 99 -9.83 -13.81 -23.68
CA PHE A 99 -10.19 -12.67 -22.85
C PHE A 99 -9.32 -11.45 -23.15
N LEU A 100 -8.00 -11.61 -23.19
CA LEU A 100 -7.09 -10.51 -23.53
C LEU A 100 -7.31 -10.02 -24.97
N GLY A 101 -7.65 -10.95 -25.89
CA GLY A 101 -8.05 -10.64 -27.25
C GLY A 101 -9.32 -9.75 -27.31
N PHE A 102 -10.32 -10.09 -26.52
CA PHE A 102 -11.56 -9.31 -26.38
C PHE A 102 -11.29 -7.90 -25.81
N ILE A 103 -10.46 -7.80 -24.77
CA ILE A 103 -10.06 -6.51 -24.19
C ILE A 103 -9.31 -5.66 -25.22
N ALA A 104 -8.40 -6.26 -26.00
CA ALA A 104 -7.67 -5.57 -27.05
C ALA A 104 -8.62 -5.03 -28.15
N ASP A 105 -9.65 -5.79 -28.52
CA ASP A 105 -10.69 -5.33 -29.47
C ASP A 105 -11.48 -4.13 -28.93
N ILE A 106 -11.92 -4.16 -27.67
CA ILE A 106 -12.60 -3.04 -27.02
C ILE A 106 -11.70 -1.79 -27.01
N ARG A 107 -10.39 -1.96 -26.83
CA ARG A 107 -9.39 -0.88 -26.88
C ARG A 107 -9.11 -0.40 -28.30
N GLY A 108 -9.64 -1.07 -29.33
CA GLY A 108 -9.53 -0.68 -30.74
C GLY A 108 -8.28 -1.22 -31.45
N TYR A 109 -7.51 -2.11 -30.80
CA TYR A 109 -6.32 -2.72 -31.42
C TYR A 109 -6.70 -3.78 -32.47
N LYS A 110 -5.96 -3.82 -33.58
CA LYS A 110 -6.21 -4.74 -34.70
C LYS A 110 -4.90 -5.34 -35.23
N GLY A 111 -5.01 -6.44 -35.95
CA GLY A 111 -3.89 -7.06 -36.69
C GLY A 111 -2.67 -7.34 -35.82
N THR A 112 -1.51 -6.96 -36.34
CA THR A 112 -0.20 -7.19 -35.68
C THR A 112 -0.08 -6.44 -34.36
N GLN A 113 -0.59 -5.22 -34.26
CA GLN A 113 -0.55 -4.43 -33.03
C GLN A 113 -1.34 -5.12 -31.90
N LYS A 114 -2.52 -5.67 -32.19
CA LYS A 114 -3.30 -6.44 -31.21
C LYS A 114 -2.51 -7.64 -30.68
N LYS A 115 -1.90 -8.42 -31.61
CA LYS A 115 -1.10 -9.59 -31.24
C LYS A 115 0.07 -9.21 -30.33
N GLN A 116 0.81 -8.13 -30.69
CA GLN A 116 1.96 -7.69 -29.91
C GLN A 116 1.56 -7.25 -28.50
N LYS A 117 0.50 -6.43 -28.37
CA LYS A 117 0.00 -5.97 -27.06
C LYS A 117 -0.42 -7.12 -26.15
N ILE A 118 -1.02 -8.18 -26.72
CA ILE A 118 -1.41 -9.36 -25.96
C ILE A 118 -0.18 -10.14 -25.50
N ILE A 119 0.80 -10.35 -26.37
CA ILE A 119 2.06 -11.05 -26.03
C ILE A 119 2.79 -10.28 -24.95
N ASP A 120 3.00 -8.97 -25.11
CA ASP A 120 3.68 -8.13 -24.14
C ASP A 120 3.01 -8.19 -22.75
N ALA A 121 1.67 -8.17 -22.71
CA ALA A 121 0.93 -8.27 -21.46
C ALA A 121 1.07 -9.64 -20.82
N ILE A 122 1.02 -10.73 -21.60
CA ILE A 122 1.20 -12.12 -21.12
C ILE A 122 2.58 -12.31 -20.51
N ASP A 123 3.61 -11.84 -21.21
CA ASP A 123 5.02 -11.99 -20.79
C ASP A 123 5.31 -11.20 -19.51
N LYS A 124 4.82 -9.94 -19.43
CA LYS A 124 5.01 -9.09 -18.25
C LYS A 124 4.47 -9.69 -16.94
N VAL A 125 3.41 -10.48 -17.02
CA VAL A 125 2.77 -11.06 -15.81
C VAL A 125 2.92 -12.59 -15.74
N ASN A 126 3.81 -13.20 -16.53
CA ASN A 126 4.10 -14.64 -16.53
C ASN A 126 2.86 -15.53 -16.69
N LEU A 127 2.02 -15.27 -17.72
CA LEU A 127 0.81 -16.05 -18.00
C LEU A 127 1.00 -17.15 -19.04
N GLY A 128 2.19 -17.32 -19.62
CA GLY A 128 2.47 -18.23 -20.74
C GLY A 128 1.96 -19.66 -20.54
N SER A 129 2.08 -20.23 -19.34
CA SER A 129 1.67 -21.61 -19.03
C SER A 129 0.14 -21.84 -18.98
N VAL A 130 -0.66 -20.76 -18.95
CA VAL A 130 -2.13 -20.84 -18.75
C VAL A 130 -2.95 -20.14 -19.84
N ILE A 131 -2.33 -19.71 -20.93
CA ILE A 131 -2.98 -18.89 -21.98
C ILE A 131 -4.20 -19.55 -22.62
N HIS A 132 -4.22 -20.89 -22.71
CA HIS A 132 -5.29 -21.67 -23.31
C HIS A 132 -6.27 -22.27 -22.28
N LYS A 133 -6.04 -22.03 -20.97
CA LYS A 133 -6.94 -22.55 -19.92
C LYS A 133 -8.12 -21.58 -19.70
N PRO A 134 -9.34 -22.09 -19.46
CA PRO A 134 -10.46 -21.27 -19.02
C PRO A 134 -10.12 -20.55 -17.71
N ILE A 135 -10.48 -19.27 -17.60
CA ILE A 135 -10.11 -18.41 -16.45
C ILE A 135 -10.70 -18.96 -15.15
N GLU A 136 -11.92 -19.51 -15.18
CA GLU A 136 -12.55 -20.07 -13.98
C GLU A 136 -11.75 -21.22 -13.35
N THR A 137 -10.98 -21.98 -14.16
CA THR A 137 -10.17 -23.12 -13.71
C THR A 137 -8.82 -22.69 -13.10
N LEU A 138 -8.46 -21.41 -13.20
CA LEU A 138 -7.20 -20.88 -12.71
C LEU A 138 -7.21 -20.70 -11.20
N SER A 139 -6.03 -20.81 -10.57
CA SER A 139 -5.85 -20.41 -9.18
C SER A 139 -6.14 -18.90 -8.98
N LYS A 140 -6.40 -18.47 -7.74
CA LYS A 140 -6.59 -17.05 -7.41
C LYS A 140 -5.44 -16.19 -7.93
N GLY A 141 -4.19 -16.65 -7.78
CA GLY A 141 -3.00 -15.96 -8.25
C GLY A 141 -2.98 -15.75 -9.76
N PHE A 142 -3.27 -16.80 -10.54
CA PHE A 142 -3.36 -16.66 -11.99
C PHE A 142 -4.54 -15.77 -12.42
N LYS A 143 -5.70 -15.85 -11.76
CA LYS A 143 -6.82 -14.92 -12.03
C LYS A 143 -6.41 -13.47 -11.78
N ARG A 144 -5.64 -13.22 -10.72
CA ARG A 144 -5.11 -11.89 -10.40
C ARG A 144 -4.17 -11.38 -11.49
N ARG A 145 -3.26 -12.23 -11.97
CA ARG A 145 -2.35 -11.92 -13.10
C ARG A 145 -3.11 -11.64 -14.40
N VAL A 146 -4.20 -12.37 -14.69
CA VAL A 146 -5.08 -12.08 -15.84
C VAL A 146 -5.70 -10.70 -15.72
N GLY A 147 -6.20 -10.33 -14.53
CA GLY A 147 -6.70 -8.98 -14.28
C GLY A 147 -5.62 -7.90 -14.43
N LEU A 148 -4.40 -8.18 -13.97
CA LEU A 148 -3.27 -7.26 -14.14
C LEU A 148 -2.87 -7.13 -15.61
N ALA A 149 -2.81 -8.25 -16.38
CA ALA A 149 -2.56 -8.23 -17.82
C ALA A 149 -3.58 -7.35 -18.56
N GLN A 150 -4.87 -7.48 -18.22
CA GLN A 150 -5.95 -6.62 -18.75
C GLN A 150 -5.69 -5.14 -18.44
N ALA A 151 -5.28 -4.82 -17.21
CA ALA A 151 -5.07 -3.44 -16.78
C ALA A 151 -3.89 -2.77 -17.52
N ILE A 152 -2.81 -3.54 -17.82
CA ILE A 152 -1.59 -3.01 -18.46
C ILE A 152 -1.53 -3.19 -19.97
N LEU A 153 -2.46 -3.93 -20.60
CA LEU A 153 -2.44 -4.31 -22.01
C LEU A 153 -2.25 -3.12 -22.96
N HIS A 154 -2.88 -1.98 -22.68
CA HIS A 154 -2.81 -0.78 -23.49
C HIS A 154 -1.70 0.19 -23.09
N ASP A 155 -0.84 -0.23 -22.17
CA ASP A 155 0.29 0.55 -21.64
C ASP A 155 -0.15 1.93 -21.09
N PRO A 156 -1.01 1.96 -20.06
CA PRO A 156 -1.55 3.20 -19.52
C PRO A 156 -0.49 4.05 -18.83
N LEU A 157 -0.69 5.39 -18.81
CA LEU A 157 0.14 6.33 -18.04
C LEU A 157 -0.15 6.26 -16.54
N ILE A 158 -1.35 5.82 -16.17
CA ILE A 158 -1.85 5.77 -14.79
C ILE A 158 -2.39 4.37 -14.53
N LEU A 159 -1.95 3.78 -13.44
CA LEU A 159 -2.40 2.44 -13.02
C LEU A 159 -3.04 2.51 -11.64
N ILE A 160 -4.27 2.03 -11.54
CA ILE A 160 -5.03 1.98 -10.31
C ILE A 160 -5.31 0.52 -9.98
N MET A 161 -4.91 0.06 -8.81
CA MET A 161 -5.00 -1.34 -8.43
C MET A 161 -5.64 -1.48 -7.04
N ASP A 162 -6.73 -2.22 -6.98
CA ASP A 162 -7.44 -2.52 -5.72
C ASP A 162 -6.97 -3.89 -5.22
N GLU A 163 -6.21 -3.91 -4.11
CA GLU A 163 -5.64 -5.09 -3.47
C GLU A 163 -4.81 -5.98 -4.44
N PRO A 164 -3.77 -5.47 -5.13
CA PRO A 164 -3.13 -6.18 -6.24
C PRO A 164 -2.47 -7.51 -5.88
N THR A 165 -2.11 -7.72 -4.63
CA THR A 165 -1.40 -8.91 -4.14
C THR A 165 -2.28 -9.82 -3.28
N ASP A 166 -3.58 -9.50 -3.14
CA ASP A 166 -4.49 -10.34 -2.35
C ASP A 166 -4.61 -11.76 -2.92
N GLY A 167 -4.50 -12.75 -2.04
CA GLY A 167 -4.59 -14.17 -2.38
C GLY A 167 -3.39 -14.75 -3.16
N LEU A 168 -2.27 -14.01 -3.25
CA LEU A 168 -1.02 -14.48 -3.82
C LEU A 168 -0.13 -15.14 -2.76
N ASP A 169 0.61 -16.18 -3.16
CA ASP A 169 1.70 -16.72 -2.35
C ASP A 169 2.91 -15.75 -2.29
N PRO A 170 3.88 -15.95 -1.37
CA PRO A 170 5.01 -15.02 -1.20
C PRO A 170 5.83 -14.78 -2.47
N ASN A 171 6.06 -15.81 -3.31
CA ASN A 171 6.82 -15.66 -4.55
C ASN A 171 6.04 -14.84 -5.57
N GLN A 172 4.74 -15.09 -5.71
CA GLN A 172 3.86 -14.34 -6.60
C GLN A 172 3.73 -12.87 -6.14
N LYS A 173 3.64 -12.62 -4.82
CA LYS A 173 3.67 -11.25 -4.28
C LYS A 173 4.96 -10.53 -4.67
N TYR A 174 6.10 -11.19 -4.51
CA TYR A 174 7.39 -10.63 -4.89
C TYR A 174 7.43 -10.26 -6.38
N GLU A 175 7.00 -11.14 -7.28
CA GLU A 175 6.98 -10.87 -8.72
C GLU A 175 6.06 -9.69 -9.08
N VAL A 176 4.87 -9.60 -8.47
CA VAL A 176 3.95 -8.47 -8.69
C VAL A 176 4.54 -7.17 -8.15
N ARG A 177 5.20 -7.18 -6.99
CA ARG A 177 5.91 -6.03 -6.42
C ARG A 177 7.02 -5.53 -7.36
N GLN A 178 7.84 -6.44 -7.90
CA GLN A 178 8.89 -6.10 -8.87
C GLN A 178 8.29 -5.45 -10.13
N LEU A 179 7.20 -6.01 -10.66
CA LEU A 179 6.53 -5.44 -11.81
C LEU A 179 5.97 -4.04 -11.53
N ILE A 180 5.38 -3.81 -10.37
CA ILE A 180 4.88 -2.48 -9.96
C ILE A 180 6.04 -1.49 -9.89
N ASN A 181 7.15 -1.84 -9.24
CA ASN A 181 8.34 -0.99 -9.13
C ASN A 181 8.95 -0.66 -10.50
N GLU A 182 8.93 -1.63 -11.42
CA GLU A 182 9.42 -1.41 -12.78
C GLU A 182 8.52 -0.43 -13.56
N MET A 183 7.20 -0.59 -13.45
CA MET A 183 6.22 0.27 -14.10
C MET A 183 6.18 1.68 -13.48
N ALA A 184 6.47 1.82 -12.20
CA ALA A 184 6.44 3.10 -11.49
C ALA A 184 7.38 4.14 -12.08
N LYS A 185 8.49 3.73 -12.70
CA LYS A 185 9.49 4.63 -13.30
C LYS A 185 8.87 5.63 -14.29
N ASP A 186 7.83 5.21 -15.00
CA ASP A 186 7.19 5.99 -16.07
C ASP A 186 5.71 6.29 -15.84
N LYS A 187 5.11 5.71 -14.81
CA LYS A 187 3.68 5.76 -14.53
C LYS A 187 3.38 6.38 -13.18
N ALA A 188 2.17 6.91 -13.03
CA ALA A 188 1.59 7.19 -11.71
C ALA A 188 0.80 5.97 -11.26
N ILE A 189 1.06 5.45 -10.07
CA ILE A 189 0.43 4.24 -9.58
C ILE A 189 -0.28 4.52 -8.25
N LEU A 190 -1.56 4.15 -8.17
CA LEU A 190 -2.36 4.19 -6.96
C LEU A 190 -2.75 2.77 -6.58
N ILE A 191 -2.38 2.34 -5.39
CA ILE A 191 -2.66 0.99 -4.89
C ILE A 191 -3.50 1.09 -3.62
N SER A 192 -4.63 0.38 -3.54
CA SER A 192 -5.23 0.12 -2.24
C SER A 192 -4.64 -1.13 -1.62
N THR A 193 -4.44 -1.10 -0.33
CA THR A 193 -4.10 -2.28 0.46
C THR A 193 -4.56 -2.13 1.91
N HIS A 194 -4.72 -3.24 2.58
CA HIS A 194 -4.86 -3.30 4.03
C HIS A 194 -3.62 -3.91 4.70
N ILE A 195 -2.59 -4.25 3.91
CA ILE A 195 -1.35 -4.91 4.33
C ILE A 195 -0.23 -3.87 4.41
N LEU A 196 0.24 -3.60 5.62
CA LEU A 196 1.28 -2.60 5.89
C LEU A 196 2.64 -2.95 5.29
N GLU A 197 2.99 -4.24 5.27
CA GLU A 197 4.22 -4.73 4.63
C GLU A 197 4.29 -4.43 3.12
N GLU A 198 3.14 -4.26 2.46
CA GLU A 198 3.10 -3.87 1.05
C GLU A 198 3.40 -2.40 0.87
N VAL A 199 2.92 -1.57 1.79
CA VAL A 199 3.22 -0.13 1.78
C VAL A 199 4.72 0.10 1.90
N ASP A 200 5.36 -0.57 2.86
CA ASP A 200 6.80 -0.48 3.09
C ASP A 200 7.63 -1.01 1.90
N ALA A 201 7.13 -2.04 1.22
CA ALA A 201 7.86 -2.72 0.16
C ALA A 201 7.80 -2.04 -1.22
N ILE A 202 6.73 -1.28 -1.52
CA ILE A 202 6.48 -0.79 -2.90
C ILE A 202 5.98 0.65 -2.99
N CYS A 203 5.61 1.31 -1.87
CA CYS A 203 5.03 2.64 -1.94
C CYS A 203 6.07 3.72 -1.60
N ASP A 204 6.13 4.76 -2.41
CA ASP A 204 6.94 5.96 -2.12
C ASP A 204 6.25 6.84 -1.09
N ARG A 205 4.91 6.79 -1.04
CA ARG A 205 4.06 7.54 -0.11
C ARG A 205 2.83 6.72 0.26
N ALA A 206 2.34 6.91 1.48
CA ALA A 206 1.16 6.26 2.02
C ALA A 206 0.12 7.29 2.46
N ALA A 207 -1.13 7.09 2.07
CA ALA A 207 -2.28 7.81 2.60
C ALA A 207 -3.16 6.83 3.39
N ILE A 208 -3.36 7.10 4.68
CA ILE A 208 -4.23 6.28 5.53
C ILE A 208 -5.62 6.89 5.55
N ILE A 209 -6.61 6.11 5.13
CA ILE A 209 -8.02 6.47 5.19
C ILE A 209 -8.75 5.66 6.26
N THR A 210 -9.56 6.34 7.07
CA THR A 210 -10.50 5.72 8.00
C THR A 210 -11.79 6.54 8.04
N GLN A 211 -12.93 5.87 8.07
CA GLN A 211 -14.26 6.52 8.09
C GLN A 211 -14.42 7.60 7.01
N GLY A 212 -13.88 7.35 5.83
CA GLY A 212 -13.96 8.27 4.70
C GLY A 212 -13.00 9.46 4.74
N LYS A 213 -12.12 9.60 5.75
CA LYS A 213 -11.18 10.72 5.90
C LYS A 213 -9.75 10.25 5.81
N ILE A 214 -8.88 11.04 5.17
CA ILE A 214 -7.44 10.83 5.22
C ILE A 214 -6.94 11.38 6.56
N ILE A 215 -6.27 10.51 7.33
CA ILE A 215 -5.73 10.83 8.66
C ILE A 215 -4.20 10.88 8.67
N PHE A 216 -3.56 10.39 7.62
CA PHE A 216 -2.13 10.46 7.39
C PHE A 216 -1.88 10.52 5.88
N ASP A 217 -0.92 11.32 5.46
CA ASP A 217 -0.40 11.37 4.09
C ASP A 217 1.09 11.75 4.16
N GLY A 218 1.97 10.80 3.90
CA GLY A 218 3.42 10.96 4.05
C GLY A 218 4.20 9.72 3.62
N LYS A 219 5.50 9.72 3.87
CA LYS A 219 6.37 8.59 3.55
C LYS A 219 6.18 7.44 4.55
N PRO A 220 6.40 6.17 4.15
CA PRO A 220 6.34 5.03 5.06
C PRO A 220 7.25 5.19 6.29
N GLU A 221 8.44 5.78 6.13
CA GLU A 221 9.38 6.04 7.23
C GLU A 221 8.82 7.05 8.25
N GLU A 222 8.07 8.05 7.81
CA GLU A 222 7.40 9.00 8.69
C GLU A 222 6.30 8.33 9.51
N LEU A 223 5.60 7.37 8.90
CA LEU A 223 4.61 6.56 9.60
C LEU A 223 5.28 5.64 10.63
N GLN A 224 6.41 4.98 10.28
CA GLN A 224 7.19 4.15 11.20
C GLN A 224 7.71 4.97 12.39
N ALA A 225 8.12 6.21 12.16
CA ALA A 225 8.60 7.12 13.21
C ALA A 225 7.52 7.48 14.25
N MET A 226 6.23 7.29 13.92
CA MET A 226 5.11 7.48 14.87
C MET A 226 4.92 6.28 15.82
N SER A 227 5.63 5.14 15.59
CA SER A 227 5.54 3.98 16.46
C SER A 227 6.14 4.28 17.84
N PRO A 228 5.48 3.89 18.93
CA PRO A 228 6.07 3.99 20.28
C PRO A 228 7.41 3.26 20.41
N THR A 229 7.62 2.21 19.60
CA THR A 229 8.85 1.42 19.59
C THR A 229 9.86 1.89 18.52
N HIS A 230 9.64 3.06 17.89
CA HIS A 230 10.62 3.62 16.96
C HIS A 230 11.95 3.91 17.65
N ASN A 231 13.06 3.47 17.04
CA ASN A 231 14.42 3.51 17.62
C ASN A 231 14.58 2.77 18.96
N ALA A 232 13.63 1.89 19.33
CA ALA A 232 13.85 1.01 20.48
C ALA A 232 15.01 0.06 20.20
N VAL A 233 15.79 -0.21 21.25
CA VAL A 233 16.94 -1.11 21.18
C VAL A 233 16.59 -2.43 21.87
N ARG A 234 16.71 -3.52 21.11
CA ARG A 234 16.60 -4.88 21.66
C ARG A 234 18.00 -5.42 21.92
N ILE A 235 18.22 -5.94 23.11
CA ILE A 235 19.47 -6.60 23.51
C ILE A 235 19.14 -8.04 23.89
N LYS A 236 19.84 -9.00 23.28
CA LYS A 236 19.84 -10.40 23.69
C LYS A 236 21.19 -10.71 24.34
N PHE A 237 21.14 -11.27 25.54
CA PHE A 237 22.34 -11.65 26.27
C PHE A 237 22.72 -13.10 25.99
N THR A 238 24.01 -13.42 26.04
CA THR A 238 24.52 -14.78 25.79
C THR A 238 24.02 -15.79 26.84
N THR A 239 23.89 -15.38 28.10
CA THR A 239 23.49 -16.27 29.17
C THR A 239 22.18 -15.81 29.85
N HIS A 240 22.25 -14.75 30.63
CA HIS A 240 21.10 -14.18 31.34
C HIS A 240 21.19 -12.68 31.43
N VAL A 241 20.04 -12.03 31.61
CA VAL A 241 19.95 -10.57 31.77
C VAL A 241 20.65 -10.20 33.11
N PRO A 242 21.69 -9.34 33.11
CA PRO A 242 22.35 -8.91 34.34
C PRO A 242 21.37 -8.18 35.27
N HIS A 243 21.40 -8.50 36.55
CA HIS A 243 20.40 -8.04 37.56
C HIS A 243 20.32 -6.51 37.64
N SER A 244 21.44 -5.82 37.47
CA SER A 244 21.55 -4.34 37.50
C SER A 244 21.23 -3.67 36.18
N SER A 245 21.11 -4.41 35.07
CA SER A 245 20.99 -3.82 33.73
C SER A 245 19.72 -2.96 33.56
N LYS A 246 18.59 -3.44 34.08
CA LYS A 246 17.31 -2.71 34.03
C LYS A 246 17.40 -1.38 34.79
N GLU A 247 17.93 -1.40 36.02
CA GLU A 247 18.08 -0.20 36.87
C GLU A 247 18.98 0.83 36.21
N ARG A 248 20.11 0.37 35.63
CA ARG A 248 21.05 1.23 34.90
C ARG A 248 20.42 1.88 33.68
N LEU A 249 19.61 1.13 32.92
CA LEU A 249 18.91 1.64 31.75
C LEU A 249 17.78 2.61 32.14
N PHE A 250 17.03 2.36 33.20
CA PHE A 250 15.98 3.25 33.68
C PHE A 250 16.47 4.60 34.18
N VAL A 251 17.71 4.68 34.68
CA VAL A 251 18.31 5.94 35.14
C VAL A 251 18.70 6.85 33.98
N MET A 252 18.77 6.34 32.75
CA MET A 252 19.08 7.13 31.58
C MET A 252 17.93 8.08 31.22
N ASP A 253 18.18 9.38 31.17
CA ASP A 253 17.17 10.41 30.82
C ASP A 253 16.51 10.20 29.46
N THR A 254 17.17 9.49 28.56
CA THR A 254 16.73 9.21 27.16
C THR A 254 15.87 7.96 27.04
N VAL A 255 15.74 7.16 28.09
CA VAL A 255 14.95 5.92 28.13
C VAL A 255 13.57 6.19 28.74
N SER A 256 12.51 5.72 28.08
CA SER A 256 11.13 5.82 28.57
C SER A 256 10.68 4.53 29.26
N ASP A 257 11.12 3.37 28.74
CA ASP A 257 10.70 2.05 29.23
C ASP A 257 11.75 0.97 28.95
N VAL A 258 11.79 -0.07 29.81
CA VAL A 258 12.65 -1.25 29.67
C VAL A 258 11.84 -2.49 29.98
N VAL A 259 11.53 -3.27 28.96
CA VAL A 259 10.73 -4.50 29.06
C VAL A 259 11.61 -5.72 28.82
N GLU A 260 11.56 -6.70 29.71
CA GLU A 260 12.19 -8.00 29.51
C GLU A 260 11.20 -8.95 28.85
N SER A 261 11.62 -9.59 27.77
CA SER A 261 10.82 -10.62 27.11
C SER A 261 10.97 -11.98 27.82
N GLU A 262 10.01 -12.87 27.59
CA GLU A 262 10.07 -14.27 28.06
C GLU A 262 11.32 -15.01 27.56
N THR A 263 11.92 -14.56 26.46
CA THR A 263 13.14 -15.14 25.86
C THR A 263 14.45 -14.58 26.44
N GLY A 264 14.39 -13.76 27.52
CA GLY A 264 15.57 -13.20 28.15
C GLY A 264 16.25 -12.09 27.36
N SER A 265 15.51 -11.36 26.53
CA SER A 265 16.01 -10.15 25.87
C SER A 265 15.37 -8.90 26.49
N LEU A 266 16.11 -7.78 26.51
CA LEU A 266 15.61 -6.47 26.91
C LEU A 266 15.18 -5.66 25.68
N LEU A 267 14.00 -5.07 25.72
CA LEU A 267 13.55 -4.03 24.81
C LEU A 267 13.60 -2.69 25.55
N ILE A 268 14.44 -1.79 25.05
CA ILE A 268 14.67 -0.46 25.64
C ILE A 268 14.02 0.56 24.72
N THR A 269 12.98 1.22 25.20
CA THR A 269 12.21 2.21 24.41
C THR A 269 12.73 3.61 24.72
N PRO A 270 13.08 4.41 23.67
CA PRO A 270 13.55 5.76 23.87
C PRO A 270 12.42 6.73 24.22
N LYS A 271 12.75 7.85 24.84
CA LYS A 271 11.86 9.02 24.93
C LYS A 271 11.81 9.72 23.57
N ASN A 272 10.60 10.03 23.09
CA ASN A 272 10.37 10.80 21.87
C ASN A 272 11.03 10.23 20.59
N GLY A 273 11.19 8.91 20.50
CA GLY A 273 11.75 8.24 19.33
C GLY A 273 13.22 8.60 19.00
N THR A 274 13.97 9.16 19.95
CA THR A 274 15.37 9.54 19.73
C THR A 274 16.27 8.31 19.65
N SER A 275 17.33 8.36 18.84
CA SER A 275 18.27 7.25 18.75
C SER A 275 19.12 7.14 20.03
N ILE A 276 19.00 6.01 20.73
CA ILE A 276 19.70 5.71 22.00
C ILE A 276 20.80 4.66 21.87
N ILE A 277 20.98 4.08 20.68
CA ILE A 277 21.91 2.95 20.47
C ILE A 277 23.33 3.26 20.93
N ARG A 278 23.86 4.47 20.67
CA ARG A 278 25.22 4.86 21.07
C ARG A 278 25.39 4.89 22.60
N GLN A 279 24.38 5.36 23.31
CA GLN A 279 24.41 5.43 24.78
C GLN A 279 24.34 4.03 25.39
N ILE A 280 23.47 3.18 24.81
CA ILE A 280 23.31 1.80 25.26
C ILE A 280 24.57 0.98 25.00
N THR A 281 25.19 1.09 23.81
CA THR A 281 26.44 0.35 23.50
C THR A 281 27.60 0.79 24.39
N ARG A 282 27.66 2.07 24.74
CA ARG A 282 28.67 2.58 25.68
C ARG A 282 28.42 2.00 27.08
N LEU A 283 27.20 2.06 27.59
CA LEU A 283 26.86 1.48 28.89
C LEU A 283 27.17 -0.03 28.92
N ALA A 284 26.81 -0.75 27.87
CA ALA A 284 27.07 -2.18 27.75
C ALA A 284 28.58 -2.51 27.80
N HIS A 285 29.41 -1.67 27.19
CA HIS A 285 30.87 -1.79 27.23
C HIS A 285 31.40 -1.52 28.63
N ASP A 286 30.97 -0.42 29.27
CA ASP A 286 31.43 0.01 30.60
C ASP A 286 31.04 -0.99 31.69
N GLU A 287 29.89 -1.65 31.56
CA GLU A 287 29.38 -2.67 32.49
C GLU A 287 29.78 -4.11 32.06
N ALA A 288 30.62 -4.26 31.02
CA ALA A 288 31.07 -5.54 30.47
C ALA A 288 29.94 -6.56 30.22
N TRP A 289 28.82 -6.11 29.64
CA TRP A 289 27.71 -6.98 29.31
C TRP A 289 28.09 -7.97 28.21
N ASP A 290 27.75 -9.25 28.44
CA ASP A 290 27.95 -10.32 27.45
C ASP A 290 26.72 -10.38 26.52
N ILE A 291 26.81 -9.64 25.40
CA ILE A 291 25.74 -9.46 24.43
C ILE A 291 25.92 -10.40 23.25
N GLU A 292 24.90 -11.24 22.99
CA GLU A 292 24.82 -12.07 21.78
C GLU A 292 24.37 -11.25 20.58
N GLU A 293 23.32 -10.40 20.76
CA GLU A 293 22.73 -9.63 19.68
C GLU A 293 22.22 -8.27 20.18
N ILE A 294 22.43 -7.24 19.38
CA ILE A 294 21.86 -5.91 19.58
C ILE A 294 21.19 -5.44 18.31
N PHE A 295 19.94 -5.03 18.38
CA PHE A 295 19.12 -4.64 17.25
C PHE A 295 18.35 -3.36 17.53
N VAL A 296 18.31 -2.44 16.55
CA VAL A 296 17.50 -1.21 16.60
C VAL A 296 16.21 -1.43 15.81
N THR A 297 15.07 -1.23 16.46
CA THR A 297 13.76 -1.38 15.82
C THR A 297 13.41 -0.12 15.05
N ALA A 298 13.05 -0.27 13.79
CA ALA A 298 12.56 0.86 12.98
C ALA A 298 11.19 1.39 13.44
N GLY A 299 10.49 0.61 14.27
CA GLY A 299 9.10 0.82 14.65
C GLY A 299 8.18 -0.17 13.93
N HIS A 300 7.02 -0.42 14.50
CA HIS A 300 6.03 -1.34 13.94
C HIS A 300 4.86 -0.57 13.34
N LEU A 301 4.71 -0.65 12.03
CA LEU A 301 3.61 0.00 11.31
C LEU A 301 2.23 -0.47 11.82
N ASP A 302 2.11 -1.74 12.23
CA ASP A 302 0.86 -2.29 12.78
C ASP A 302 0.43 -1.60 14.07
N GLU A 303 1.38 -1.23 14.95
CA GLU A 303 1.11 -0.50 16.17
C GLU A 303 0.59 0.91 15.87
N VAL A 304 1.25 1.58 14.93
CA VAL A 304 0.86 2.93 14.49
C VAL A 304 -0.53 2.90 13.87
N PHE A 305 -0.75 1.98 12.93
CA PHE A 305 -2.03 1.84 12.25
C PHE A 305 -3.16 1.57 13.24
N ARG A 306 -2.96 0.65 14.19
CA ARG A 306 -3.93 0.34 15.24
C ARG A 306 -4.22 1.58 16.10
N THR A 307 -3.19 2.27 16.54
CA THR A 307 -3.33 3.46 17.39
C THR A 307 -4.12 4.56 16.68
N ILE A 308 -3.75 4.92 15.46
CA ILE A 308 -4.38 5.98 14.68
C ILE A 308 -5.84 5.62 14.35
N THR A 309 -6.11 4.38 13.96
CA THR A 309 -7.47 3.95 13.59
C THR A 309 -8.39 3.81 14.82
N THR A 310 -7.86 3.40 15.97
CA THR A 310 -8.63 3.27 17.22
C THR A 310 -8.95 4.62 17.86
N GLN A 311 -8.00 5.55 17.86
CA GLN A 311 -8.24 6.91 18.37
C GLN A 311 -9.34 7.62 17.59
N THR A 312 -9.36 7.47 16.28
CA THR A 312 -10.41 8.03 15.42
C THR A 312 -11.78 7.41 15.72
N HIS A 313 -11.81 6.10 16.02
CA HIS A 313 -13.07 5.41 16.38
C HIS A 313 -13.64 5.87 17.72
N ASN A 314 -12.79 6.13 18.71
CA ASN A 314 -13.21 6.60 20.03
C ASN A 314 -13.68 8.06 20.02
N ALA A 315 -13.03 8.93 19.25
CA ALA A 315 -13.44 10.31 19.07
C ALA A 315 -14.85 10.44 18.43
N TYR A 316 -15.21 9.51 17.56
CA TYR A 316 -16.56 9.49 16.93
C TYR A 316 -17.66 9.02 17.89
N ARG A 317 -17.37 8.05 18.78
CA ARG A 317 -18.33 7.55 19.79
C ARG A 317 -18.68 8.57 20.87
N GLN A 318 -17.84 9.58 21.09
CA GLN A 318 -18.10 10.65 22.05
C GLN A 318 -18.92 11.82 21.47
N ASN A 319 -19.12 11.86 20.16
CA ASN A 319 -19.85 12.93 19.45
C ASN A 319 -21.21 12.47 18.88
N VAL A 320 -21.66 11.26 19.18
CA VAL A 320 -22.98 10.70 18.88
C VAL A 320 -23.71 10.41 20.19
#